data_396d93a78ac3c47bbb7d073b3710a35f
#
_entry.id   396d93a78ac3c47bbb7d073b3710a35f
#
_cell.length_a   1.000
_cell.length_b   1.000
_cell.length_c   1.000
_cell.angle_alpha   90.00
_cell.angle_beta   90.00
_cell.angle_gamma   90.00
#
_symmetry.space_group_name_H-M   'P 1'
#
loop_
_entity.id
_entity.type
_entity.pdbx_description
1 polymer ?
#
loop_
_entity_poly.entity_id
_entity_poly.type
_entity_poly.pdbx_seq_one_letter_code
_entity_poly.pdbx_strand_id
1 'polypeptide(L)' 'MSLIRIAVMATGSELLNGSSSDTNTRDIARLLGGAGYRLTTSVCIGDDPDAIARTLRQLIPDYDVILCTGGLGSTGDDL' A
#
# COMPACT_ATOMS: atom_id res chain seq x y z
N MET A 1 -1.69 -22.85 -13.07
CA MET A 1 -1.45 -21.47 -13.17
C MET A 1 -1.26 -20.86 -11.80
N SER A 2 -0.24 -20.14 -11.59
CA SER A 2 -0.05 -19.56 -10.29
C SER A 2 -0.64 -18.18 -10.29
N LEU A 3 -1.19 -17.81 -9.18
CA LEU A 3 -1.73 -16.48 -8.98
C LEU A 3 -0.81 -15.75 -8.05
N ILE A 4 -0.30 -14.63 -8.52
CA ILE A 4 0.49 -13.76 -7.67
C ILE A 4 -0.46 -12.93 -6.82
N ARG A 5 -0.27 -12.95 -5.53
CA ARG A 5 -1.09 -12.18 -4.60
C ARG A 5 -0.39 -10.87 -4.31
N ILE A 6 -1.04 -9.78 -4.63
CA ILE A 6 -0.47 -8.45 -4.54
C ILE A 6 -1.29 -7.58 -3.59
N ALA A 7 -0.63 -6.96 -2.64
CA ALA A 7 -1.26 -6.01 -1.73
C ALA A 7 -0.64 -4.63 -1.90
N VAL A 8 -1.42 -3.59 -1.70
CA VAL A 8 -0.93 -2.23 -1.62
C VAL A 8 -1.17 -1.70 -0.21
N MET A 9 -0.17 -1.11 0.39
CA MET A 9 -0.31 -0.40 1.65
C MET A 9 -0.05 1.08 1.41
N ALA A 10 -1.08 1.89 1.55
CA ALA A 10 -0.97 3.34 1.41
C ALA A 10 -0.87 3.96 2.78
N THR A 11 0.08 4.85 2.97
CA THR A 11 0.26 5.51 4.27
C THR A 11 0.03 7.00 4.14
N GLY A 12 -0.56 7.57 5.14
CA GLY A 12 -0.78 9.01 5.18
C GLY A 12 -1.99 9.35 6.03
N SER A 13 -1.82 10.23 6.98
CA SER A 13 -2.92 10.66 7.86
C SER A 13 -4.01 11.35 7.07
N GLU A 14 -3.65 12.04 6.02
CA GLU A 14 -4.63 12.74 5.19
C GLU A 14 -5.58 11.78 4.49
N LEU A 15 -5.17 10.55 4.25
CA LEU A 15 -6.06 9.56 3.64
C LEU A 15 -7.12 9.11 4.64
N LEU A 16 -6.74 8.97 5.89
CA LEU A 16 -7.68 8.52 6.91
C LEU A 16 -8.65 9.60 7.32
N ASN A 17 -8.24 10.84 7.34
CA ASN A 17 -9.13 11.90 7.78
C ASN A 17 -9.93 12.51 6.62
N GLY A 18 -9.78 11.98 5.43
CA GLY A 18 -10.61 12.43 4.32
C GLY A 18 -10.13 13.68 3.60
N SER A 19 -8.98 14.20 3.96
CA SER A 19 -8.51 15.41 3.30
C SER A 19 -7.85 15.13 1.95
N SER A 20 -7.55 13.89 1.63
CA SER A 20 -7.08 13.51 0.31
C SER A 20 -7.63 12.16 -0.09
N SER A 21 -7.64 11.88 -1.36
CA SER A 21 -8.08 10.60 -1.89
C SER A 21 -6.88 9.74 -2.24
N ASP A 22 -7.02 8.43 -2.12
CA ASP A 22 -5.97 7.51 -2.49
C ASP A 22 -6.03 7.22 -3.98
N THR A 23 -5.53 8.12 -4.79
CA THR A 23 -5.51 7.91 -6.23
C THR A 23 -4.36 7.02 -6.65
N ASN A 24 -3.34 6.86 -5.80
CA ASN A 24 -2.21 5.99 -6.12
C ASN A 24 -2.62 4.53 -6.20
N THR A 25 -3.45 4.07 -5.27
CA THR A 25 -3.92 2.69 -5.30
C THR A 25 -4.74 2.43 -6.56
N ARG A 26 -5.58 3.38 -6.95
CA ARG A 26 -6.38 3.24 -8.17
C ARG A 26 -5.47 3.14 -9.40
N ASP A 27 -4.46 3.97 -9.48
CA ASP A 27 -3.55 3.97 -10.63
C ASP A 27 -2.73 2.68 -10.67
N ILE A 28 -2.28 2.21 -9.53
CA ILE A 28 -1.55 0.95 -9.43
C ILE A 28 -2.45 -0.21 -9.88
N ALA A 29 -3.70 -0.22 -9.45
CA ALA A 29 -4.63 -1.29 -9.84
C ALA A 29 -4.85 -1.29 -11.35
N ARG A 30 -4.93 -0.13 -11.96
CA ARG A 30 -5.09 -0.03 -13.41
C ARG A 30 -3.86 -0.51 -14.16
N LEU A 31 -2.68 -0.13 -13.69
CA LEU A 31 -1.44 -0.56 -14.31
C LEU A 31 -1.25 -2.06 -14.19
N LEU A 32 -1.55 -2.63 -13.04
CA LEU A 32 -1.45 -4.06 -12.83
C LEU A 32 -2.44 -4.81 -13.72
N GLY A 33 -3.66 -4.30 -13.81
CA GLY A 33 -4.68 -4.92 -14.66
C GLY A 33 -4.27 -4.93 -16.12
N GLY A 34 -3.65 -3.85 -16.59
CA GLY A 34 -3.16 -3.79 -17.96
C GLY A 34 -2.03 -4.76 -18.23
N ALA A 35 -1.29 -5.13 -17.21
CA ALA A 35 -0.20 -6.11 -17.34
C ALA A 35 -0.64 -7.55 -17.04
N GLY A 36 -1.90 -7.77 -16.78
CA GLY A 36 -2.40 -9.13 -16.52
C GLY A 36 -2.37 -9.54 -15.07
N TYR A 37 -2.13 -8.62 -14.16
CA TYR A 37 -2.13 -8.91 -12.73
C TYR A 37 -3.36 -8.31 -12.06
N ARG A 38 -3.63 -8.77 -10.86
CA ARG A 38 -4.78 -8.27 -10.10
C ARG A 38 -4.32 -7.84 -8.71
N LEU A 39 -4.71 -6.65 -8.32
CA LEU A 39 -4.52 -6.21 -6.95
C LEU A 39 -5.49 -6.98 -6.06
N THR A 40 -4.97 -7.66 -5.05
CA THR A 40 -5.77 -8.53 -4.20
C THR A 40 -6.30 -7.79 -2.98
N THR A 41 -5.51 -6.93 -2.41
CA THR A 41 -5.86 -6.23 -1.16
C THR A 41 -5.24 -4.86 -1.16
N SER A 42 -5.95 -3.89 -0.63
CA SER A 42 -5.35 -2.61 -0.35
C SER A 42 -5.69 -2.19 1.07
N VAL A 43 -4.76 -1.60 1.77
CA VAL A 43 -4.98 -1.10 3.12
C VAL A 43 -4.47 0.33 3.19
N CYS A 44 -5.08 1.11 4.06
CA CYS A 44 -4.69 2.50 4.27
C CYS A 44 -4.35 2.68 5.73
N ILE A 45 -3.16 3.17 6.02
CA ILE A 45 -2.63 3.27 7.38
C ILE A 45 -2.20 4.71 7.62
N GLY A 46 -2.43 5.21 8.81
CA GLY A 46 -1.92 6.52 9.17
C GLY A 46 -0.41 6.54 9.29
N ASP A 47 0.15 7.72 9.51
CA ASP A 47 1.60 7.88 9.58
C ASP A 47 2.13 7.47 10.94
N ASP A 48 1.95 6.27 11.32
CA ASP A 48 2.40 5.72 12.58
C ASP A 48 3.35 4.57 12.29
N PRO A 49 4.64 4.70 12.58
CA PRO A 49 5.60 3.65 12.26
C PRO A 49 5.27 2.29 12.86
N ASP A 50 4.70 2.27 14.05
CA ASP A 50 4.35 1.00 14.68
C ASP A 50 3.18 0.33 13.96
N ALA A 51 2.19 1.11 13.54
CA ALA A 51 1.06 0.57 12.79
C ALA A 51 1.50 0.08 11.41
N ILE A 52 2.41 0.81 10.77
CA ILE A 52 2.95 0.40 9.48
C ILE A 52 3.69 -0.92 9.62
N ALA A 53 4.53 -1.05 10.63
CA ALA A 53 5.29 -2.28 10.85
C ALA A 53 4.38 -3.46 11.15
N ARG A 54 3.37 -3.27 11.97
CA ARG A 54 2.41 -4.34 12.29
C ARG A 54 1.66 -4.78 11.05
N THR A 55 1.25 -3.84 10.22
CA THR A 55 0.50 -4.14 9.01
C THR A 55 1.36 -4.93 8.04
N LEU A 56 2.61 -4.52 7.87
CA LEU A 56 3.53 -5.28 7.02
C LEU A 56 3.72 -6.70 7.52
N ARG A 57 3.88 -6.88 8.81
CA ARG A 57 4.03 -8.24 9.38
C ARG A 57 2.79 -9.10 9.14
N GLN A 58 1.62 -8.49 9.11
CA GLN A 58 0.40 -9.22 8.81
C GLN A 58 0.27 -9.57 7.33
N LEU A 59 0.77 -8.72 6.46
CA LEU A 59 0.63 -8.94 5.02
C LEU A 59 1.68 -9.90 4.47
N ILE A 60 2.88 -9.86 4.99
CA ILE A 60 4.00 -10.63 4.44
C ILE A 60 3.68 -12.12 4.25
N PRO A 61 3.10 -12.82 5.21
CA PRO A 61 2.86 -14.26 5.03
C PRO A 61 1.81 -14.57 3.95
N ASP A 62 0.96 -13.62 3.62
CA ASP A 62 -0.17 -13.90 2.74
C ASP A 62 -0.01 -13.35 1.33
N TYR A 63 0.98 -12.54 1.06
CA TYR A 63 1.11 -11.89 -0.23
C TYR A 63 2.51 -12.06 -0.80
N ASP A 64 2.57 -12.21 -2.11
CA ASP A 64 3.85 -12.37 -2.80
C ASP A 64 4.53 -11.03 -3.04
N VAL A 65 3.74 -9.98 -3.22
CA VAL A 65 4.25 -8.65 -3.48
C VAL A 65 3.47 -7.67 -2.61
N ILE A 66 4.17 -6.77 -1.96
CA ILE A 66 3.54 -5.69 -1.19
C ILE A 66 4.12 -4.38 -1.71
N LEU A 67 3.24 -3.55 -2.26
CA LEU A 67 3.64 -2.24 -2.76
C LEU A 67 3.26 -1.19 -1.72
N CYS A 68 4.20 -0.37 -1.33
CA CYS A 68 3.96 0.66 -0.32
C CYS A 68 4.01 2.03 -0.96
N THR A 69 3.03 2.86 -0.66
CA THR A 69 2.99 4.24 -1.12
C THR A 69 2.89 5.19 0.06
N GLY A 70 3.33 6.41 -0.10
CA GLY A 70 3.27 7.42 0.94
C GLY A 70 4.60 7.66 1.58
N GLY A 71 4.59 8.37 2.66
CA GLY A 71 5.83 8.78 3.29
C GLY A 71 6.56 7.73 4.06
N LEU A 72 5.94 6.66 4.41
CA LEU A 72 6.55 5.53 5.12
C LEU A 72 7.23 5.94 6.42
N GLY A 73 6.80 7.04 6.99
CA GLY A 73 7.26 7.46 8.31
C GLY A 73 8.57 8.17 8.34
N SER A 74 9.22 8.40 7.22
CA SER A 74 10.46 9.07 7.30
C SER A 74 10.27 10.53 7.10
N THR A 75 11.21 11.30 7.53
CA THR A 75 11.13 12.64 7.32
C THR A 75 11.62 12.85 6.00
N GLY A 76 10.94 13.23 5.18
CA GLY A 76 11.25 13.27 3.83
C GLY A 76 12.47 13.94 3.41
N ASP A 77 13.16 14.43 4.33
CA ASP A 77 14.26 15.10 3.92
C ASP A 77 15.37 14.23 3.75
N ASP A 78 15.38 13.10 4.14
CA ASP A 78 16.39 12.35 4.08
C ASP A 78 16.50 11.66 2.96
N LEU A 79 16.44 11.61 2.34
CA LEU A 79 16.63 10.86 1.29
C LEU A 79 17.40 11.43 0.31
#